data_1a546b3e3aaee3b45ec06912d6997611
#
_entry.id   1a546b3e3aaee3b45ec06912d6997611
#
_cell.length_a   1.000
_cell.length_b   1.000
_cell.length_c   1.000
_cell.angle_alpha   90.00
_cell.angle_beta   90.00
_cell.angle_gamma   90.00
#
_symmetry.space_group_name_H-M   'P 1'
#
loop_
_entity.id
_entity.type
_entity.pdbx_description
1 polymer ?
#
loop_
_entity_poly.entity_id
_entity_poly.type
_entity_poly.pdbx_seq_one_letter_code
_entity_poly.pdbx_strand_id
1 'polypeptide(L)'
;MNLQLGFEVELNQSFDQAIDTVTAALKTQGFGVLTRIDVQATLKEKINADFRPYVILGACNPSLAHQALSTDPRIGLLLPCNVTVEAVDNRRSLVRLTDPGAMVNLSEKANEMQELASLGHQKMAAVAAVLQAI
;
A
#
# COMPACT_ATOMS: atom_id res chain seq x y z
N MET A 1 -1.10 4.48 -13.09
CA MET A 1 0.30 4.38 -13.59
C MET A 1 1.05 3.31 -12.83
N ASN A 2 1.84 2.53 -13.52
CA ASN A 2 2.68 1.52 -12.88
C ASN A 2 4.01 2.16 -12.47
N LEU A 3 4.42 1.89 -11.24
CA LEU A 3 5.71 2.30 -10.69
C LEU A 3 6.58 1.04 -10.54
N GLN A 4 7.89 1.24 -10.38
CA GLN A 4 8.79 0.11 -10.13
C GLN A 4 8.41 -0.65 -8.86
N LEU A 5 8.00 0.06 -7.80
CA LEU A 5 7.65 -0.52 -6.50
C LEU A 5 6.15 -0.78 -6.34
N GLY A 6 5.31 -0.34 -7.29
CA GLY A 6 3.88 -0.49 -7.13
C GLY A 6 3.05 0.25 -8.17
N PHE A 7 1.95 0.82 -7.72
CA PHE A 7 0.95 1.45 -8.57
C PHE A 7 0.63 2.84 -8.04
N GLU A 8 0.28 3.75 -8.94
CA GLU A 8 -0.16 5.09 -8.60
C GLU A 8 -1.49 5.38 -9.27
N VAL A 9 -2.45 5.87 -8.50
CA VAL A 9 -3.79 6.21 -8.98
C VAL A 9 -4.18 7.57 -8.41
N GLU A 10 -4.67 8.47 -9.24
CA GLU A 10 -5.28 9.73 -8.79
C GLU A 10 -6.78 9.55 -8.65
N LEU A 11 -7.33 9.97 -7.51
CA LEU A 11 -8.76 9.95 -7.24
C LEU A 11 -9.32 11.38 -7.20
N ASN A 12 -10.47 11.59 -7.84
CA ASN A 12 -11.22 12.84 -7.74
C ASN A 12 -12.06 12.86 -6.46
N GLN A 13 -11.37 12.74 -5.33
CA GLN A 13 -11.95 12.68 -4.01
C GLN A 13 -11.08 13.46 -3.03
N SER A 14 -11.70 13.98 -1.98
CA SER A 14 -10.98 14.60 -0.87
C SER A 14 -10.07 13.57 -0.19
N PHE A 15 -9.11 14.05 0.58
CA PHE A 15 -8.19 13.21 1.33
C PHE A 15 -8.92 12.18 2.21
N ASP A 16 -9.92 12.61 2.99
CA ASP A 16 -10.65 11.71 3.89
C ASP A 16 -11.50 10.69 3.12
N GLN A 17 -12.17 11.12 2.04
CA GLN A 17 -12.92 10.21 1.19
C GLN A 17 -12.02 9.17 0.52
N ALA A 18 -10.86 9.61 0.05
CA ALA A 18 -9.90 8.71 -0.61
C ALA A 18 -9.40 7.63 0.34
N ILE A 19 -9.16 7.96 1.61
CA ILE A 19 -8.74 6.96 2.62
C ILE A 19 -9.83 5.88 2.75
N ASP A 20 -11.08 6.26 2.86
CA ASP A 20 -12.19 5.30 2.98
C ASP A 20 -12.33 4.45 1.72
N THR A 21 -12.23 5.07 0.56
CA THR A 21 -12.30 4.38 -0.74
C THR A 21 -11.18 3.36 -0.90
N VAL A 22 -9.96 3.74 -0.57
CA VAL A 22 -8.78 2.86 -0.64
C VAL A 22 -8.93 1.70 0.33
N THR A 23 -9.34 1.96 1.55
CA THR A 23 -9.55 0.93 2.58
C THR A 23 -10.56 -0.11 2.11
N ALA A 24 -11.68 0.34 1.52
CA ALA A 24 -12.70 -0.56 0.99
C ALA A 24 -12.17 -1.37 -0.21
N ALA A 25 -11.44 -0.74 -1.12
CA ALA A 25 -10.86 -1.42 -2.27
C ALA A 25 -9.85 -2.50 -1.86
N LEU A 26 -9.01 -2.21 -0.86
CA LEU A 26 -8.06 -3.19 -0.32
C LEU A 26 -8.77 -4.43 0.22
N LYS A 27 -9.89 -4.26 0.91
CA LYS A 27 -10.66 -5.38 1.45
C LYS A 27 -11.17 -6.33 0.36
N THR A 28 -11.46 -5.81 -0.83
CA THR A 28 -11.95 -6.67 -1.94
C THR A 28 -10.93 -7.73 -2.34
N GLN A 29 -9.65 -7.53 -2.02
CA GLN A 29 -8.58 -8.46 -2.35
C GLN A 29 -7.93 -9.07 -1.12
N GLY A 30 -8.59 -8.98 0.03
CA GLY A 30 -8.14 -9.60 1.27
C GLY A 30 -7.08 -8.82 2.03
N PHE A 31 -6.85 -7.54 1.68
CA PHE A 31 -5.93 -6.68 2.42
C PHE A 31 -6.67 -5.92 3.51
N GLY A 32 -6.21 -6.06 4.75
CA GLY A 32 -6.69 -5.26 5.87
C GLY A 32 -5.70 -4.17 6.23
N VAL A 33 -6.18 -3.04 6.73
CA VAL A 33 -5.32 -1.97 7.23
C VAL A 33 -5.01 -2.24 8.70
N LEU A 34 -3.74 -2.49 9.03
CA LEU A 34 -3.28 -2.77 10.38
C LEU A 34 -2.78 -1.54 11.11
N THR A 35 -2.15 -0.63 10.39
CA THR A 35 -1.53 0.56 10.95
C THR A 35 -1.86 1.78 10.12
N ARG A 36 -1.84 2.93 10.78
CA ARG A 36 -2.07 4.22 10.14
C ARG A 36 -1.10 5.23 10.73
N ILE A 37 -0.34 5.90 9.87
CA ILE A 37 0.59 6.95 10.26
C ILE A 37 0.16 8.25 9.59
N ASP A 38 -0.20 9.24 10.41
CA ASP A 38 -0.49 10.60 9.92
C ASP A 38 0.84 11.34 9.81
N VAL A 39 1.36 11.45 8.59
CA VAL A 39 2.65 12.07 8.34
C VAL A 39 2.61 13.57 8.61
N GLN A 40 1.53 14.26 8.22
CA GLN A 40 1.38 15.69 8.49
C GLN A 40 1.49 16.00 9.98
N ALA A 41 0.73 15.28 10.80
CA ALA A 41 0.72 15.47 12.25
C ALA A 41 2.06 15.08 12.88
N THR A 42 2.66 13.98 12.41
CA THR A 42 3.94 13.49 12.95
C THR A 42 5.07 14.49 12.69
N LEU A 43 5.16 15.02 11.49
CA LEU A 43 6.20 15.99 11.14
C LEU A 43 6.02 17.30 11.91
N LYS A 44 4.78 17.73 12.10
CA LYS A 44 4.48 18.93 12.90
C LYS A 44 4.90 18.74 14.36
N GLU A 45 4.56 17.60 14.95
CA GLU A 45 4.88 17.29 16.32
C GLU A 45 6.40 17.12 16.56
N LYS A 46 7.08 16.38 15.67
CA LYS A 46 8.47 15.96 15.90
C LYS A 46 9.49 17.03 15.55
N ILE A 47 9.27 17.76 14.46
CA ILE A 47 10.26 18.73 13.95
C ILE A 47 9.66 20.10 13.61
N ASN A 48 8.39 20.32 13.98
CA ASN A 48 7.67 21.58 13.69
C ASN A 48 7.68 21.94 12.19
N ALA A 49 7.64 20.92 11.32
CA ALA A 49 7.58 21.11 9.88
C ALA A 49 6.14 21.08 9.38
N ASP A 50 5.82 21.95 8.44
CA ASP A 50 4.55 21.93 7.75
C ASP A 50 4.62 20.96 6.58
N PHE A 51 3.55 20.16 6.40
CA PHE A 51 3.46 19.21 5.30
C PHE A 51 2.01 19.09 4.88
N ARG A 52 1.79 18.65 3.65
CA ARG A 52 0.42 18.40 3.15
C ARG A 52 -0.20 17.19 3.85
N PRO A 53 -1.53 17.07 3.84
CA PRO A 53 -2.18 15.85 4.33
C PRO A 53 -1.61 14.63 3.62
N TYR A 54 -1.09 13.69 4.39
CA TYR A 54 -0.42 12.49 3.90
C TYR A 54 -0.56 11.41 4.95
N VAL A 55 -1.04 10.24 4.55
CA VAL A 55 -1.18 9.08 5.44
C VAL A 55 -0.45 7.88 4.85
N ILE A 56 0.18 7.09 5.72
CA ILE A 56 0.73 5.79 5.37
C ILE A 56 -0.14 4.74 6.04
N LEU A 57 -0.76 3.89 5.24
CA LEU A 57 -1.57 2.76 5.69
C LEU A 57 -0.74 1.50 5.56
N GLY A 58 -0.57 0.76 6.65
CA GLY A 58 0.07 -0.55 6.61
C GLY A 58 -0.96 -1.61 6.27
N ALA A 59 -0.94 -2.09 5.04
CA ALA A 59 -1.89 -3.10 4.56
C ALA A 59 -1.29 -4.49 4.64
N CYS A 60 -2.10 -5.47 5.01
CA CYS A 60 -1.68 -6.86 5.13
C CYS A 60 -2.73 -7.79 4.55
N ASN A 61 -2.28 -8.71 3.72
CA ASN A 61 -3.05 -9.90 3.35
C ASN A 61 -2.51 -11.05 4.20
N PRO A 62 -3.21 -11.50 5.24
CA PRO A 62 -2.63 -12.45 6.20
C PRO A 62 -2.17 -13.76 5.57
N SER A 63 -2.90 -14.27 4.59
CA SER A 63 -2.54 -15.51 3.91
C SER A 63 -1.21 -15.37 3.16
N LEU A 64 -1.04 -14.28 2.40
CA LEU A 64 0.20 -14.01 1.68
C LEU A 64 1.37 -13.76 2.64
N ALA A 65 1.12 -12.97 3.69
CA ALA A 65 2.14 -12.65 4.69
C ALA A 65 2.62 -13.91 5.42
N HIS A 66 1.70 -14.79 5.79
CA HIS A 66 2.05 -16.06 6.45
C HIS A 66 2.94 -16.93 5.57
N GLN A 67 2.61 -17.08 4.31
CA GLN A 67 3.42 -17.85 3.36
C GLN A 67 4.81 -17.24 3.16
N ALA A 68 4.88 -15.92 3.00
CA ALA A 68 6.15 -15.22 2.82
C ALA A 68 7.06 -15.36 4.04
N LEU A 69 6.53 -15.10 5.23
CA LEU A 69 7.28 -15.18 6.49
C LEU A 69 7.70 -16.62 6.81
N SER A 70 6.89 -17.60 6.45
CA SER A 70 7.21 -19.02 6.64
C SER A 70 8.36 -19.46 5.75
N THR A 71 8.50 -18.86 4.58
CA THR A 71 9.60 -19.17 3.65
C THR A 71 10.87 -18.37 4.00
N ASP A 72 10.71 -17.08 4.28
CA ASP A 72 11.84 -16.20 4.64
C ASP A 72 11.40 -15.20 5.72
N PRO A 73 11.72 -15.48 7.00
CA PRO A 73 11.35 -14.57 8.10
C PRO A 73 11.93 -13.15 7.95
N ARG A 74 13.00 -12.98 7.18
CA ARG A 74 13.62 -11.67 6.94
C ARG A 74 12.72 -10.73 6.16
N ILE A 75 11.73 -11.27 5.46
CA ILE A 75 10.80 -10.44 4.68
C ILE A 75 9.97 -9.52 5.59
N GLY A 76 9.93 -9.79 6.89
CA GLY A 76 9.31 -8.90 7.87
C GLY A 76 9.88 -7.49 7.84
N LEU A 77 11.12 -7.33 7.36
CA LEU A 77 11.72 -6.00 7.17
C LEU A 77 11.00 -5.17 6.10
N LEU A 78 10.23 -5.81 5.23
CA LEU A 78 9.52 -5.20 4.12
C LEU A 78 7.99 -5.16 4.34
N LEU A 79 7.53 -5.60 5.52
CA LEU A 79 6.12 -5.66 5.86
C LEU A 79 5.79 -4.64 6.96
N PRO A 80 4.55 -4.15 7.00
CA PRO A 80 3.44 -4.40 6.08
C PRO A 80 3.64 -3.73 4.72
N CYS A 81 2.81 -4.10 3.72
CA CYS A 81 2.81 -3.41 2.44
C CYS A 81 2.19 -2.03 2.63
N ASN A 82 2.95 -0.99 2.39
CA ASN A 82 2.47 0.36 2.59
C ASN A 82 1.59 0.81 1.43
N VAL A 83 0.53 1.50 1.79
CA VAL A 83 -0.34 2.22 0.86
C VAL A 83 -0.39 3.66 1.33
N THR A 84 -0.10 4.61 0.45
CA THR A 84 -0.09 6.01 0.82
C THR A 84 -1.21 6.77 0.14
N VAL A 85 -1.77 7.74 0.86
CA VAL A 85 -2.74 8.68 0.32
C VAL A 85 -2.24 10.08 0.65
N GLU A 86 -2.15 10.93 -0.35
CA GLU A 86 -1.79 12.33 -0.14
C GLU A 86 -2.77 13.26 -0.85
N ALA A 87 -3.02 14.41 -0.25
CA ALA A 87 -3.85 15.42 -0.87
C ALA A 87 -3.07 16.14 -1.98
N VAL A 88 -3.67 16.20 -3.18
CA VAL A 88 -3.19 17.07 -4.26
C VAL A 88 -3.79 18.46 -4.06
N ASP A 89 -5.08 18.50 -3.77
CA ASP A 89 -5.83 19.69 -3.39
C ASP A 89 -7.07 19.25 -2.57
N ASN A 90 -8.05 20.13 -2.39
CA ASN A 90 -9.24 19.83 -1.58
C ASN A 90 -10.16 18.78 -2.21
N ARG A 91 -9.97 18.45 -3.48
CA ARG A 91 -10.88 17.58 -4.26
C ARG A 91 -10.18 16.40 -4.92
N ARG A 92 -8.86 16.36 -4.86
CA ARG A 92 -8.09 15.30 -5.51
C ARG A 92 -7.06 14.75 -4.57
N SER A 93 -6.87 13.45 -4.65
CA SER A 93 -5.90 12.72 -3.83
C SER A 93 -5.10 11.77 -4.71
N LEU A 94 -3.86 11.54 -4.32
CA LEU A 94 -2.97 10.64 -5.01
C LEU A 94 -2.72 9.42 -4.13
N VAL A 95 -2.98 8.24 -4.69
CA VAL A 95 -2.84 6.96 -3.99
C VAL A 95 -1.68 6.19 -4.60
N ARG A 96 -0.81 5.68 -3.74
CA ARG A 96 0.26 4.77 -4.16
C ARG A 96 0.14 3.46 -3.38
N LEU A 97 0.29 2.36 -4.10
CA LEU A 97 0.09 1.01 -3.56
C LEU A 97 1.36 0.21 -3.80
N THR A 98 1.94 -0.36 -2.74
CA THR A 98 3.10 -1.24 -2.88
C THR A 98 2.70 -2.50 -3.64
N ASP A 99 3.54 -2.92 -4.59
CA ASP A 99 3.42 -4.22 -5.21
C ASP A 99 4.07 -5.29 -4.32
N PRO A 100 3.29 -6.19 -3.71
CA PRO A 100 3.86 -7.25 -2.88
C PRO A 100 4.82 -8.15 -3.65
N GLY A 101 4.60 -8.34 -4.95
CA GLY A 101 5.49 -9.11 -5.79
C GLY A 101 6.88 -8.48 -5.90
N ALA A 102 6.94 -7.15 -6.02
CA ALA A 102 8.22 -6.44 -6.04
C ALA A 102 8.97 -6.60 -4.71
N MET A 103 8.24 -6.60 -3.58
CA MET A 103 8.86 -6.80 -2.26
C MET A 103 9.40 -8.21 -2.10
N VAL A 104 8.64 -9.21 -2.51
CA VAL A 104 9.08 -10.62 -2.48
C VAL A 104 10.36 -10.83 -3.29
N ASN A 105 10.47 -10.16 -4.43
CA ASN A 105 11.64 -10.29 -5.30
C ASN A 105 12.93 -9.70 -4.69
N LEU A 106 12.82 -8.94 -3.61
CA LEU A 106 14.00 -8.48 -2.86
C LEU A 106 14.53 -9.52 -1.88
N SER A 107 13.79 -10.59 -1.63
CA SER A 107 14.21 -11.67 -0.75
C SER A 107 15.32 -12.51 -1.40
N GLU A 108 16.28 -12.99 -0.59
CA GLU A 108 17.28 -13.95 -1.04
C GLU A 108 16.66 -15.30 -1.44
N LYS A 109 15.43 -15.56 -0.98
CA LYS A 109 14.65 -16.75 -1.32
C LYS A 109 13.56 -16.45 -2.36
N ALA A 110 13.72 -15.41 -3.16
CA ALA A 110 12.73 -14.99 -4.16
C ALA A 110 12.38 -16.14 -5.13
N ASN A 111 13.36 -16.97 -5.50
CA ASN A 111 13.13 -18.10 -6.42
C ASN A 111 12.13 -19.12 -5.87
N GLU A 112 12.01 -19.23 -4.55
CA GLU A 112 11.08 -20.14 -3.89
C GLU A 112 9.67 -19.54 -3.74
N MET A 113 9.52 -18.26 -4.05
CA MET A 113 8.29 -17.51 -3.82
C MET A 113 7.70 -16.87 -5.08
N GLN A 114 8.02 -17.39 -6.27
CA GLN A 114 7.57 -16.76 -7.53
C GLN A 114 6.05 -16.82 -7.71
N GLU A 115 5.42 -17.91 -7.30
CA GLU A 115 3.95 -18.00 -7.33
C GLU A 115 3.32 -17.00 -6.36
N LEU A 116 3.90 -16.85 -5.19
CA LEU A 116 3.45 -15.90 -4.18
C LEU A 116 3.62 -14.46 -4.66
N ALA A 117 4.76 -14.16 -5.29
CA ALA A 117 5.02 -12.85 -5.89
C ALA A 117 4.00 -12.51 -6.97
N SER A 118 3.70 -13.47 -7.85
CA SER A 118 2.71 -13.30 -8.90
C SER A 118 1.31 -13.06 -8.34
N LEU A 119 0.92 -13.82 -7.33
CA LEU A 119 -0.39 -13.70 -6.69
C LEU A 119 -0.53 -12.35 -5.97
N GLY A 120 0.51 -11.93 -5.25
CA GLY A 120 0.52 -10.64 -4.56
C GLY A 120 0.42 -9.47 -5.56
N HIS A 121 1.17 -9.55 -6.66
CA HIS A 121 1.09 -8.57 -7.74
C HIS A 121 -0.33 -8.49 -8.31
N GLN A 122 -0.93 -9.64 -8.65
CA GLN A 122 -2.28 -9.70 -9.22
C GLN A 122 -3.32 -9.08 -8.30
N LYS A 123 -3.25 -9.39 -7.01
CA LYS A 123 -4.20 -8.86 -6.02
C LYS A 123 -4.09 -7.34 -5.88
N MET A 124 -2.88 -6.80 -5.78
CA MET A 124 -2.71 -5.36 -5.66
C MET A 124 -3.02 -4.64 -6.97
N ALA A 125 -2.70 -5.25 -8.11
CA ALA A 125 -3.11 -4.73 -9.42
C ALA A 125 -4.64 -4.65 -9.53
N ALA A 126 -5.36 -5.62 -8.97
CA ALA A 126 -6.82 -5.61 -8.94
C ALA A 126 -7.36 -4.47 -8.07
N VAL A 127 -6.70 -4.18 -6.94
CA VAL A 127 -7.04 -3.02 -6.10
C VAL A 127 -6.86 -1.73 -6.91
N ALA A 128 -5.73 -1.58 -7.59
CA ALA A 128 -5.47 -0.41 -8.43
C ALA A 128 -6.53 -0.26 -9.53
N ALA A 129 -6.94 -1.36 -10.15
CA ALA A 129 -7.98 -1.35 -11.19
C ALA A 129 -9.33 -0.88 -10.65
N VAL A 130 -9.71 -1.33 -9.44
CA VAL A 130 -10.92 -0.86 -8.76
C VAL A 130 -10.87 0.66 -8.56
N LEU A 131 -9.75 1.18 -8.09
CA LEU A 131 -9.58 2.61 -7.86
C LEU A 131 -9.61 3.42 -9.16
N GLN A 132 -9.02 2.90 -10.24
CA GLN A 132 -9.03 3.56 -11.56
C GLN A 132 -10.42 3.64 -12.16
N ALA A 133 -11.34 2.76 -11.77
CA ALA A 133 -12.71 2.73 -12.29
C ALA A 133 -13.66 3.68 -11.56
N ILE A 134 -13.19 4.34 -10.52
CA ILE A 134 -13.99 5.27 -9.71
C ILE A 134 -14.05 6.67 -10.33
#